data_c7f1917880369d9375041f0704e6c1a5
#
_entry.id   c7f1917880369d9375041f0704e6c1a5
#
_cell.length_a   1.000
_cell.length_b   1.000
_cell.length_c   1.000
_cell.angle_alpha   90.00
_cell.angle_beta   90.00
_cell.angle_gamma   90.00
#
_symmetry.space_group_name_H-M   'P 1'
#
loop_
_entity.id
_entity.type
_entity.pdbx_description
1 polymer ?
#
loop_
_entity_poly.entity_id
_entity_poly.type
_entity_poly.pdbx_seq_one_letter_code
_entity_poly.pdbx_strand_id
1 'polypeptide(L)'
;LGSIEAQIQLGLPSIGGKDSMSGTFEELTVPPTLVAFGVTTADSRKVLSPEFKAAGENIYYIPGQALAQEIDFDLIKSNFAKFEAIQADHKVTSASAVKYGGVVEALALSTFGNHIGANVELANLDTSLTAQLGGFVFTSPEEITDIAKIGQTAADFTLTVNGVTLDGHKLDSAFQGKLEEVYPTEFAQATELEEVPAVASDAVIKAKETVETPVVYIPVFPGTNSEYDSAKAFEKEGAKVNLVPFVTLNEEAIVKSVDTMVDNIEKANIIFFAGGFSAADEPDG
;
A
#
# COMPACT_ATOMS: atom_id res chain seq x y z
N LEU A 1 6.92 -11.67 15.80
CA LEU A 1 5.99 -11.72 16.93
C LEU A 1 5.03 -10.52 16.89
N GLY A 2 5.53 -9.29 16.88
CA GLY A 2 4.70 -8.08 16.92
C GLY A 2 3.68 -7.96 15.77
N SER A 3 4.04 -8.36 14.55
CA SER A 3 3.10 -8.36 13.41
C SER A 3 1.92 -9.32 13.62
N ILE A 4 2.17 -10.50 14.20
CA ILE A 4 1.12 -11.48 14.49
C ILE A 4 0.22 -10.97 15.63
N GLU A 5 0.82 -10.39 16.65
CA GLU A 5 0.09 -9.84 17.79
C GLU A 5 -0.86 -8.72 17.35
N ALA A 6 -0.39 -7.77 16.53
CA ALA A 6 -1.23 -6.70 16.00
C ALA A 6 -2.43 -7.25 15.20
N GLN A 7 -2.21 -8.26 14.36
CA GLN A 7 -3.29 -8.90 13.59
C GLN A 7 -4.35 -9.55 14.51
N ILE A 8 -3.91 -10.27 15.53
CA ILE A 8 -4.80 -10.95 16.49
C ILE A 8 -5.58 -9.91 17.29
N GLN A 9 -4.89 -8.93 17.86
CA GLN A 9 -5.48 -7.93 18.75
C GLN A 9 -6.47 -7.01 18.00
N LEU A 10 -6.16 -6.65 16.76
CA LEU A 10 -7.03 -5.81 15.93
C LEU A 10 -8.09 -6.59 15.15
N GLY A 11 -8.01 -7.93 15.12
CA GLY A 11 -8.91 -8.76 14.33
C GLY A 11 -8.76 -8.58 12.82
N LEU A 12 -7.57 -8.21 12.35
CA LEU A 12 -7.26 -7.91 10.96
C LEU A 12 -6.25 -8.93 10.40
N PRO A 13 -6.73 -10.05 9.81
CA PRO A 13 -5.82 -11.01 9.21
C PRO A 13 -5.14 -10.42 7.98
N SER A 14 -3.84 -10.63 7.83
CA SER A 14 -3.19 -10.33 6.56
C SER A 14 -3.50 -11.40 5.53
N ILE A 15 -3.76 -10.96 4.29
CA ILE A 15 -3.97 -11.83 3.13
C ILE A 15 -2.68 -12.14 2.38
N GLY A 16 -1.63 -11.42 2.68
CA GLY A 16 -0.32 -11.52 2.09
C GLY A 16 0.63 -10.51 2.72
N GLY A 17 1.84 -10.50 2.25
CA GLY A 17 2.86 -9.60 2.72
C GLY A 17 4.06 -9.58 1.79
N LYS A 18 5.03 -8.76 2.13
CA LYS A 18 6.32 -8.65 1.46
C LYS A 18 7.37 -8.38 2.54
N ASP A 19 8.43 -9.13 2.51
CA ASP A 19 9.66 -8.80 3.22
C ASP A 19 10.68 -8.26 2.22
N SER A 20 11.44 -7.25 2.60
CA SER A 20 12.60 -6.85 1.84
C SER A 20 13.82 -7.59 2.36
N MET A 21 14.70 -8.05 1.46
CA MET A 21 16.00 -8.55 1.86
C MET A 21 16.79 -7.41 2.51
N SER A 22 17.33 -7.66 3.68
CA SER A 22 18.36 -6.79 4.26
C SER A 22 19.67 -7.06 3.54
N GLY A 23 20.34 -6.02 3.11
CA GLY A 23 21.63 -6.14 2.42
C GLY A 23 22.24 -4.79 2.15
N THR A 24 23.51 -4.79 1.75
CA THR A 24 24.20 -3.59 1.34
C THR A 24 24.67 -3.76 -0.10
N PHE A 25 24.28 -2.80 -0.93
CA PHE A 25 24.75 -2.69 -2.29
C PHE A 25 25.43 -1.32 -2.44
N GLU A 26 26.75 -1.32 -2.62
CA GLU A 26 27.55 -0.11 -2.61
C GLU A 26 27.30 0.73 -1.33
N GLU A 27 26.79 1.95 -1.47
CA GLU A 27 26.48 2.87 -0.37
C GLU A 27 25.06 2.66 0.20
N LEU A 28 24.24 1.84 -0.46
CA LEU A 28 22.85 1.59 -0.04
C LEU A 28 22.76 0.44 0.95
N THR A 29 22.23 0.71 2.11
CA THR A 29 21.86 -0.32 3.09
C THR A 29 20.35 -0.44 3.16
N VAL A 30 19.83 -1.60 2.81
CA VAL A 30 18.39 -1.90 2.89
C VAL A 30 18.07 -2.43 4.28
N PRO A 31 17.26 -1.74 5.09
CA PRO A 31 16.84 -2.24 6.39
C PRO A 31 15.86 -3.40 6.21
N PRO A 32 15.86 -4.39 7.14
CA PRO A 32 14.83 -5.43 7.12
C PRO A 32 13.45 -4.80 7.30
N THR A 33 12.56 -5.04 6.34
CA THR A 33 11.23 -4.44 6.33
C THR A 33 10.19 -5.52 6.11
N LEU A 34 9.19 -5.58 6.98
CA LEU A 34 8.02 -6.45 6.84
C LEU A 34 6.81 -5.61 6.44
N VAL A 35 6.16 -5.95 5.35
CA VAL A 35 4.91 -5.34 4.88
C VAL A 35 3.79 -6.36 5.00
N ALA A 36 2.70 -6.00 5.66
CA ALA A 36 1.51 -6.84 5.76
C ALA A 36 0.35 -6.17 5.02
N PHE A 37 -0.38 -6.94 4.23
CA PHE A 37 -1.55 -6.49 3.49
C PHE A 37 -2.82 -7.04 4.14
N GLY A 38 -3.73 -6.14 4.53
CA GLY A 38 -5.08 -6.47 4.93
C GLY A 38 -6.09 -5.99 3.88
N VAL A 39 -7.19 -6.72 3.72
CA VAL A 39 -8.27 -6.36 2.79
C VAL A 39 -9.61 -6.39 3.52
N THR A 40 -10.40 -5.37 3.26
CA THR A 40 -11.79 -5.30 3.70
C THR A 40 -12.66 -4.66 2.62
N THR A 41 -13.97 -4.75 2.78
CA THR A 41 -14.94 -4.05 1.93
C THR A 41 -15.47 -2.83 2.64
N ALA A 42 -15.64 -1.72 1.92
CA ALA A 42 -16.22 -0.50 2.45
C ALA A 42 -17.19 0.12 1.43
N ASP A 43 -18.10 0.95 1.92
CA ASP A 43 -18.95 1.79 1.05
C ASP A 43 -18.07 2.95 0.54
N SER A 44 -17.85 3.01 -0.78
CA SER A 44 -17.03 4.04 -1.41
C SER A 44 -17.51 5.47 -1.14
N ARG A 45 -18.79 5.65 -0.84
CA ARG A 45 -19.38 6.96 -0.48
C ARG A 45 -18.96 7.46 0.90
N LYS A 46 -18.41 6.58 1.75
CA LYS A 46 -17.94 6.90 3.10
C LYS A 46 -16.43 7.07 3.19
N VAL A 47 -15.73 6.88 2.08
CA VAL A 47 -14.28 7.06 2.04
C VAL A 47 -13.92 8.54 2.18
N LEU A 48 -13.02 8.85 3.10
CA LEU A 48 -12.48 10.19 3.32
C LEU A 48 -11.03 10.25 2.83
N SER A 49 -10.65 11.37 2.30
CA SER A 49 -9.26 11.68 1.99
C SER A 49 -8.67 12.68 2.98
N PRO A 50 -7.35 12.73 3.14
CA PRO A 50 -6.72 13.52 4.22
C PRO A 50 -6.68 15.02 3.98
N GLU A 51 -6.73 15.49 2.71
CA GLU A 51 -6.59 16.90 2.39
C GLU A 51 -7.80 17.73 2.87
N PHE A 52 -7.57 18.91 3.41
CA PHE A 52 -8.62 19.86 3.79
C PHE A 52 -9.46 20.28 2.58
N LYS A 53 -10.79 20.38 2.76
CA LYS A 53 -11.74 20.59 1.65
C LYS A 53 -12.18 22.05 1.51
N ALA A 54 -12.33 22.76 2.61
CA ALA A 54 -12.76 24.15 2.63
C ALA A 54 -12.11 24.90 3.78
N ALA A 55 -11.94 26.24 3.62
CA ALA A 55 -11.52 27.09 4.71
C ALA A 55 -12.67 27.34 5.69
N GLY A 56 -12.35 27.52 6.96
CA GLY A 56 -13.31 27.81 8.03
C GLY A 56 -13.95 26.57 8.66
N GLU A 57 -13.56 25.37 8.26
CA GLU A 57 -14.00 24.14 8.92
C GLU A 57 -13.29 23.94 10.26
N ASN A 58 -13.99 23.37 11.22
CA ASN A 58 -13.41 23.03 12.52
C ASN A 58 -12.47 21.85 12.39
N ILE A 59 -11.33 21.92 13.06
CA ILE A 59 -10.33 20.84 13.12
C ILE A 59 -10.43 20.17 14.49
N TYR A 60 -10.61 18.86 14.48
CA TYR A 60 -10.74 18.02 15.66
C TYR A 60 -9.58 17.05 15.76
N TYR A 61 -9.24 16.66 16.99
CA TYR A 61 -8.16 15.72 17.25
C TYR A 61 -8.57 14.66 18.26
N ILE A 62 -8.42 13.41 17.85
CA ILE A 62 -8.46 12.22 18.73
C ILE A 62 -7.01 11.80 18.97
N PRO A 63 -6.46 11.96 20.18
CA PRO A 63 -5.09 11.60 20.45
C PRO A 63 -4.90 10.07 20.39
N GLY A 64 -3.84 9.67 19.70
CA GLY A 64 -3.36 8.28 19.68
C GLY A 64 -2.41 7.99 20.82
N GLN A 65 -1.96 6.76 20.90
CA GLN A 65 -0.93 6.33 21.81
C GLN A 65 0.46 6.68 21.28
N ALA A 66 1.35 7.15 22.14
CA ALA A 66 2.76 7.34 21.78
C ALA A 66 3.44 6.00 21.47
N LEU A 67 4.15 5.94 20.32
CA LEU A 67 4.78 4.71 19.84
C LEU A 67 5.87 4.15 20.78
N ALA A 68 6.47 5.01 21.61
CA ALA A 68 7.51 4.60 22.55
C ALA A 68 7.00 3.80 23.78
N GLN A 69 5.69 3.60 23.89
CA GLN A 69 5.04 2.86 24.97
C GLN A 69 4.67 1.44 24.53
N GLU A 70 4.37 0.57 25.48
CA GLU A 70 3.73 -0.71 25.18
C GLU A 70 2.39 -0.46 24.48
N ILE A 71 2.09 -1.21 23.42
CA ILE A 71 0.94 -0.93 22.57
C ILE A 71 -0.35 -1.31 23.30
N ASP A 72 -1.21 -0.32 23.51
CA ASP A 72 -2.57 -0.48 24.01
C ASP A 72 -3.57 -0.63 22.86
N PHE A 73 -3.81 -1.88 22.47
CA PHE A 73 -4.74 -2.19 21.38
C PHE A 73 -6.20 -1.83 21.71
N ASP A 74 -6.58 -1.78 22.99
CA ASP A 74 -7.93 -1.41 23.40
C ASP A 74 -8.17 0.09 23.21
N LEU A 75 -7.17 0.92 23.52
CA LEU A 75 -7.22 2.35 23.21
C LEU A 75 -7.33 2.57 21.68
N ILE A 76 -6.53 1.86 20.88
CA ILE A 76 -6.56 1.98 19.42
C ILE A 76 -7.95 1.60 18.88
N LYS A 77 -8.51 0.46 19.31
CA LYS A 77 -9.86 0.02 18.93
C LYS A 77 -10.94 1.00 19.36
N SER A 78 -10.82 1.54 20.57
CA SER A 78 -11.74 2.54 21.10
C SER A 78 -11.72 3.83 20.26
N ASN A 79 -10.53 4.29 19.83
CA ASN A 79 -10.40 5.46 18.96
C ASN A 79 -11.00 5.23 17.58
N PHE A 80 -10.83 4.03 17.01
CA PHE A 80 -11.46 3.68 15.74
C PHE A 80 -12.99 3.68 15.85
N ALA A 81 -13.54 3.04 16.88
CA ALA A 81 -14.98 3.02 17.13
C ALA A 81 -15.55 4.43 17.36
N LYS A 82 -14.80 5.27 18.10
CA LYS A 82 -15.17 6.67 18.33
C LYS A 82 -15.19 7.47 17.03
N PHE A 83 -14.17 7.32 16.17
CA PHE A 83 -14.13 8.01 14.89
C PHE A 83 -15.26 7.52 13.95
N GLU A 84 -15.53 6.23 13.90
CA GLU A 84 -16.62 5.65 13.12
C GLU A 84 -17.99 6.19 13.56
N ALA A 85 -18.24 6.30 14.85
CA ALA A 85 -19.46 6.91 15.40
C ALA A 85 -19.58 8.39 14.97
N ILE A 86 -18.51 9.17 15.07
CA ILE A 86 -18.50 10.56 14.63
C ILE A 86 -18.82 10.66 13.14
N GLN A 87 -18.23 9.82 12.30
CA GLN A 87 -18.49 9.81 10.87
C GLN A 87 -19.93 9.38 10.52
N ALA A 88 -20.58 8.59 11.38
CA ALA A 88 -21.98 8.20 11.22
C ALA A 88 -22.96 9.33 11.59
N ASP A 89 -22.62 10.10 12.61
CA ASP A 89 -23.52 11.09 13.22
C ASP A 89 -23.29 12.52 12.70
N HIS A 90 -22.10 12.81 12.16
CA HIS A 90 -21.68 14.13 11.73
C HIS A 90 -21.09 14.14 10.32
N LYS A 91 -21.14 15.31 9.68
CA LYS A 91 -20.49 15.52 8.39
C LYS A 91 -18.99 15.71 8.57
N VAL A 92 -18.22 14.64 8.42
CA VAL A 92 -16.74 14.69 8.34
C VAL A 92 -16.33 14.93 6.89
N THR A 93 -15.48 15.90 6.63
CA THR A 93 -15.05 16.31 5.29
C THR A 93 -13.67 15.80 4.90
N SER A 94 -12.76 15.70 5.86
CA SER A 94 -11.44 15.07 5.69
C SER A 94 -11.00 14.36 6.96
N ALA A 95 -10.12 13.37 6.82
CA ALA A 95 -9.53 12.69 7.96
C ALA A 95 -8.13 12.17 7.63
N SER A 96 -7.19 12.33 8.56
CA SER A 96 -5.83 11.84 8.50
C SER A 96 -5.46 11.09 9.77
N ALA A 97 -4.86 9.91 9.61
CA ALA A 97 -4.29 9.19 10.74
C ALA A 97 -2.99 9.88 11.20
N VAL A 98 -2.84 10.02 12.52
CA VAL A 98 -1.61 10.52 13.12
C VAL A 98 -0.56 9.39 13.10
N LYS A 99 0.64 9.68 12.59
CA LYS A 99 1.70 8.70 12.34
C LYS A 99 3.03 9.15 13.00
N TYR A 100 4.14 8.97 12.27
CA TYR A 100 5.50 9.14 12.78
C TYR A 100 5.86 10.56 13.19
N GLY A 101 5.42 11.58 12.46
CA GLY A 101 5.66 13.00 12.79
C GLY A 101 4.58 13.62 13.68
N GLY A 102 3.69 12.81 14.26
CA GLY A 102 2.67 13.26 15.18
C GLY A 102 1.54 14.06 14.52
N VAL A 103 0.80 14.80 15.34
CA VAL A 103 -0.34 15.59 14.85
C VAL A 103 0.08 16.74 13.94
N VAL A 104 1.28 17.29 14.13
CA VAL A 104 1.79 18.39 13.28
C VAL A 104 2.06 17.93 11.87
N GLU A 105 2.62 16.71 11.70
CA GLU A 105 2.78 16.10 10.38
C GLU A 105 1.43 15.85 9.70
N ALA A 106 0.47 15.26 10.43
CA ALA A 106 -0.86 14.99 9.90
C ALA A 106 -1.55 16.28 9.41
N LEU A 107 -1.43 17.37 10.17
CA LEU A 107 -1.93 18.70 9.80
C LEU A 107 -1.21 19.25 8.56
N ALA A 108 0.13 19.19 8.52
CA ALA A 108 0.91 19.68 7.38
C ALA A 108 0.52 18.95 6.08
N LEU A 109 0.49 17.62 6.10
CA LEU A 109 0.10 16.81 4.95
C LEU A 109 -1.33 17.11 4.49
N SER A 110 -2.24 17.40 5.43
CA SER A 110 -3.62 17.75 5.09
C SER A 110 -3.75 19.11 4.40
N THR A 111 -2.76 20.00 4.51
CA THR A 111 -2.77 21.30 3.81
C THR A 111 -2.37 21.19 2.33
N PHE A 112 -1.60 20.17 1.91
CA PHE A 112 -0.93 20.13 0.61
C PHE A 112 -1.90 19.96 -0.57
N GLY A 113 -2.90 19.06 -0.47
CA GLY A 113 -3.72 18.68 -1.61
C GLY A 113 -4.52 19.79 -2.26
N ASN A 114 -5.10 20.68 -1.44
CA ASN A 114 -5.93 21.80 -1.91
C ASN A 114 -5.35 23.17 -1.56
N HIS A 115 -4.14 23.24 -1.03
CA HIS A 115 -3.48 24.45 -0.55
C HIS A 115 -4.34 25.25 0.46
N ILE A 116 -5.06 24.51 1.31
CA ILE A 116 -5.86 25.05 2.40
C ILE A 116 -5.05 24.94 3.69
N GLY A 117 -4.81 26.06 4.33
CA GLY A 117 -4.03 26.11 5.56
C GLY A 117 -4.83 25.78 6.81
N ALA A 118 -4.18 25.94 7.97
CA ALA A 118 -4.81 25.73 9.26
C ALA A 118 -4.21 26.63 10.34
N ASN A 119 -5.06 27.02 11.30
CA ASN A 119 -4.68 27.67 12.53
C ASN A 119 -5.08 26.78 13.70
N VAL A 120 -4.11 26.28 14.45
CA VAL A 120 -4.35 25.32 15.53
C VAL A 120 -3.61 25.69 16.81
N GLU A 121 -4.23 25.32 17.93
CA GLU A 121 -3.64 25.41 19.27
C GLU A 121 -3.51 23.98 19.84
N LEU A 122 -2.29 23.58 20.14
CA LEU A 122 -1.95 22.27 20.68
C LEU A 122 -1.45 22.43 22.11
N ALA A 123 -2.05 21.70 23.04
CA ALA A 123 -1.76 21.82 24.48
C ALA A 123 -0.31 21.46 24.84
N ASN A 124 0.29 20.52 24.11
CA ASN A 124 1.67 20.09 24.33
C ASN A 124 2.36 19.86 22.98
N LEU A 125 3.27 20.74 22.62
CA LEU A 125 3.97 20.68 21.33
C LEU A 125 4.93 19.47 21.25
N ASP A 126 5.57 19.08 22.35
CA ASP A 126 6.52 17.96 22.33
C ASP A 126 5.81 16.66 21.99
N THR A 127 4.64 16.40 22.59
CA THR A 127 3.84 15.21 22.27
C THR A 127 3.16 15.30 20.90
N SER A 128 2.98 16.51 20.38
CA SER A 128 2.38 16.77 19.07
C SER A 128 3.30 16.44 17.90
N LEU A 129 4.62 16.33 18.15
CA LEU A 129 5.64 15.91 17.18
C LEU A 129 6.05 14.45 17.37
N THR A 130 5.47 13.75 18.34
CA THR A 130 5.81 12.38 18.67
C THR A 130 4.99 11.39 17.83
N ALA A 131 5.62 10.32 17.37
CA ALA A 131 4.95 9.24 16.67
C ALA A 131 3.81 8.63 17.51
N GLN A 132 2.64 8.45 16.89
CA GLN A 132 1.44 7.94 17.54
C GLN A 132 0.79 6.82 16.71
N LEU A 133 0.03 5.98 17.40
CA LEU A 133 -0.80 4.94 16.83
C LEU A 133 -2.28 5.17 17.19
N GLY A 134 -3.16 4.99 16.21
CA GLY A 134 -4.62 5.05 16.44
C GLY A 134 -5.16 6.44 16.76
N GLY A 135 -4.42 7.52 16.43
CA GLY A 135 -4.89 8.90 16.52
C GLY A 135 -5.42 9.41 15.20
N PHE A 136 -6.32 10.40 15.23
CA PHE A 136 -6.93 11.00 14.05
C PHE A 136 -7.00 12.54 14.17
N VAL A 137 -6.68 13.21 13.07
CA VAL A 137 -7.06 14.59 12.81
C VAL A 137 -8.14 14.59 11.74
N PHE A 138 -9.22 15.32 11.95
CA PHE A 138 -10.30 15.39 10.98
C PHE A 138 -10.99 16.77 10.98
N THR A 139 -11.71 17.07 9.90
CA THR A 139 -12.44 18.34 9.76
C THR A 139 -13.93 18.12 9.64
N SER A 140 -14.68 19.08 10.15
CA SER A 140 -16.14 19.16 10.02
C SER A 140 -16.60 20.63 9.98
N PRO A 141 -17.59 20.97 9.14
CA PRO A 141 -18.27 22.28 9.24
C PRO A 141 -19.17 22.37 10.47
N GLU A 142 -19.47 21.23 11.13
CA GLU A 142 -20.33 21.16 12.30
C GLU A 142 -19.53 21.36 13.59
N GLU A 143 -20.21 21.82 14.65
CA GLU A 143 -19.63 21.84 16.00
C GLU A 143 -19.87 20.47 16.66
N ILE A 144 -18.76 19.79 17.06
CA ILE A 144 -18.79 18.49 17.73
C ILE A 144 -18.29 18.69 19.15
N THR A 145 -19.14 18.45 20.14
CA THR A 145 -18.89 18.85 21.53
C THR A 145 -18.01 17.87 22.33
N ASP A 146 -18.04 16.58 21.97
CA ASP A 146 -17.39 15.52 22.77
C ASP A 146 -15.94 15.23 22.33
N ILE A 147 -15.41 16.05 21.42
CA ILE A 147 -14.06 15.91 20.86
C ILE A 147 -13.30 17.23 20.98
N ALA A 148 -12.01 17.13 21.24
CA ALA A 148 -11.16 18.30 21.31
C ALA A 148 -11.07 19.00 19.94
N LYS A 149 -11.67 20.19 19.86
CA LYS A 149 -11.45 21.11 18.75
C LYS A 149 -10.10 21.78 18.96
N ILE A 150 -9.21 21.63 18.01
CA ILE A 150 -7.83 22.17 18.09
C ILE A 150 -7.63 23.42 17.23
N GLY A 151 -8.59 23.77 16.35
CA GLY A 151 -8.48 24.94 15.50
C GLY A 151 -9.47 24.95 14.36
N GLN A 152 -9.10 25.67 13.30
CA GLN A 152 -9.87 25.78 12.06
C GLN A 152 -8.96 25.82 10.84
N THR A 153 -9.50 25.38 9.72
CA THR A 153 -8.85 25.53 8.41
C THR A 153 -8.85 26.97 7.95
N ALA A 154 -7.85 27.39 7.18
CA ALA A 154 -7.63 28.76 6.72
C ALA A 154 -7.53 28.80 5.19
N ALA A 155 -7.91 29.97 4.60
CA ALA A 155 -7.83 30.12 3.15
C ALA A 155 -6.40 30.25 2.63
N ASP A 156 -5.50 30.80 3.45
CA ASP A 156 -4.11 30.99 3.08
C ASP A 156 -3.35 29.65 3.24
N PHE A 157 -2.49 29.32 2.30
CA PHE A 157 -1.68 28.10 2.36
C PHE A 157 -0.55 28.22 3.39
N THR A 158 -0.93 28.23 4.65
CA THR A 158 -0.03 28.30 5.81
C THR A 158 -0.50 27.34 6.90
N LEU A 159 0.43 26.83 7.69
CA LEU A 159 0.14 26.10 8.92
C LEU A 159 0.60 26.94 10.12
N THR A 160 -0.34 27.42 10.91
CA THR A 160 -0.05 28.13 12.16
C THR A 160 -0.32 27.21 13.34
N VAL A 161 0.71 26.96 14.14
CA VAL A 161 0.64 26.11 15.34
C VAL A 161 1.10 26.97 16.53
N ASN A 162 0.24 27.17 17.53
CA ASN A 162 0.54 27.93 18.74
C ASN A 162 1.16 29.30 18.41
N GLY A 163 0.61 30.00 17.40
CA GLY A 163 1.07 31.31 16.96
C GLY A 163 2.33 31.29 16.06
N VAL A 164 2.94 30.16 15.80
CA VAL A 164 4.07 30.03 14.86
C VAL A 164 3.53 29.67 13.49
N THR A 165 3.74 30.54 12.50
CA THR A 165 3.27 30.33 11.13
C THR A 165 4.37 29.75 10.24
N LEU A 166 4.03 28.68 9.56
CA LEU A 166 4.85 28.00 8.59
C LEU A 166 4.25 28.17 7.18
N ASP A 167 5.09 28.49 6.23
CA ASP A 167 4.70 28.62 4.82
C ASP A 167 4.43 27.24 4.21
N GLY A 168 3.24 27.06 3.64
CA GLY A 168 2.80 25.78 3.08
C GLY A 168 3.65 25.31 1.89
N HIS A 169 4.09 26.23 1.02
CA HIS A 169 4.97 25.89 -0.09
C HIS A 169 6.33 25.39 0.37
N LYS A 170 6.86 25.96 1.46
CA LYS A 170 8.13 25.50 2.04
C LYS A 170 7.99 24.12 2.69
N LEU A 171 6.86 23.88 3.37
CA LEU A 171 6.57 22.56 3.96
C LEU A 171 6.43 21.49 2.89
N ASP A 172 5.67 21.76 1.84
CA ASP A 172 5.46 20.85 0.72
C ASP A 172 6.77 20.56 -0.03
N SER A 173 7.54 21.60 -0.36
CA SER A 173 8.86 21.44 -0.98
C SER A 173 9.84 20.63 -0.12
N ALA A 174 9.82 20.82 1.21
CA ALA A 174 10.67 20.06 2.11
C ALA A 174 10.25 18.57 2.19
N PHE A 175 8.96 18.30 2.09
CA PHE A 175 8.42 16.93 2.08
C PHE A 175 8.76 16.21 0.78
N GLN A 176 8.45 16.82 -0.37
CA GLN A 176 8.69 16.22 -1.69
C GLN A 176 10.18 16.15 -2.02
N GLY A 177 10.93 17.20 -1.72
CA GLY A 177 12.34 17.31 -2.08
C GLY A 177 13.27 16.32 -1.37
N LYS A 178 12.81 15.63 -0.32
CA LYS A 178 13.63 14.69 0.44
C LYS A 178 14.16 13.53 -0.40
N LEU A 179 13.39 13.07 -1.38
CA LEU A 179 13.75 11.96 -2.26
C LEU A 179 14.00 12.41 -3.71
N GLU A 180 13.96 13.72 -3.99
CA GLU A 180 14.01 14.27 -5.35
C GLU A 180 15.29 13.87 -6.11
N GLU A 181 16.40 13.73 -5.39
CA GLU A 181 17.70 13.34 -5.97
C GLU A 181 17.71 11.88 -6.43
N VAL A 182 16.96 10.99 -5.76
CA VAL A 182 16.91 9.55 -6.03
C VAL A 182 15.66 9.17 -6.81
N TYR A 183 14.57 9.91 -6.59
CA TYR A 183 13.26 9.66 -7.18
C TYR A 183 12.61 10.99 -7.56
N PRO A 184 13.01 11.57 -8.72
CA PRO A 184 12.53 12.89 -9.14
C PRO A 184 11.01 12.93 -9.33
N THR A 185 10.38 14.00 -8.87
CA THR A 185 8.95 14.25 -9.09
C THR A 185 8.66 14.76 -10.51
N GLU A 186 9.65 15.40 -11.14
CA GLU A 186 9.59 15.86 -12.51
C GLU A 186 10.69 15.21 -13.35
N PHE A 187 10.30 14.63 -14.47
CA PHE A 187 11.26 14.13 -15.46
C PHE A 187 11.46 15.17 -16.55
N ALA A 188 12.69 15.24 -17.08
CA ALA A 188 12.94 16.01 -18.29
C ALA A 188 11.97 15.53 -19.38
N GLN A 189 11.10 16.42 -19.84
CA GLN A 189 10.20 16.08 -20.94
C GLN A 189 11.04 15.74 -22.16
N ALA A 190 10.74 14.58 -22.78
CA ALA A 190 11.31 14.27 -24.07
C ALA A 190 10.90 15.38 -25.06
N THR A 191 11.88 15.99 -25.69
CA THR A 191 11.67 17.08 -26.65
C THR A 191 10.93 16.60 -27.90
N GLU A 192 10.95 15.31 -28.16
CA GLU A 192 10.20 14.65 -29.23
C GLU A 192 9.59 13.36 -28.67
N LEU A 193 8.27 13.27 -28.72
CA LEU A 193 7.59 12.00 -28.46
C LEU A 193 7.67 11.16 -29.74
N GLU A 194 8.24 9.98 -29.63
CA GLU A 194 8.21 9.01 -30.71
C GLU A 194 6.73 8.63 -31.01
N GLU A 195 6.27 8.92 -32.24
CA GLU A 195 4.94 8.46 -32.66
C GLU A 195 4.95 6.93 -32.77
N VAL A 196 4.35 6.27 -31.79
CA VAL A 196 4.09 4.83 -31.88
C VAL A 196 2.86 4.65 -32.75
N PRO A 197 3.01 4.09 -33.97
CA PRO A 197 1.84 3.86 -34.85
C PRO A 197 0.87 2.92 -34.14
N ALA A 198 -0.39 3.28 -34.08
CA ALA A 198 -1.44 2.41 -33.61
C ALA A 198 -1.52 1.18 -34.52
N VAL A 199 -1.05 0.04 -34.02
CA VAL A 199 -1.21 -1.24 -34.70
C VAL A 199 -2.61 -1.74 -34.39
N ALA A 200 -3.57 -1.38 -35.27
CA ALA A 200 -4.89 -2.01 -35.27
C ALA A 200 -4.82 -3.26 -36.14
N SER A 201 -4.95 -4.42 -35.58
CA SER A 201 -5.13 -5.64 -36.33
C SER A 201 -6.51 -6.23 -36.02
N ASP A 202 -7.35 -6.32 -37.01
CA ASP A 202 -8.63 -7.05 -36.95
C ASP A 202 -8.42 -8.56 -37.07
N ALA A 203 -7.18 -9.00 -37.26
CA ALA A 203 -6.83 -10.41 -37.41
C ALA A 203 -6.75 -11.09 -36.03
N VAL A 204 -7.72 -11.89 -35.72
CA VAL A 204 -7.65 -12.83 -34.60
C VAL A 204 -6.72 -13.98 -35.00
N ILE A 205 -5.56 -14.07 -34.37
CA ILE A 205 -4.64 -15.19 -34.57
C ILE A 205 -5.29 -16.40 -33.91
N LYS A 206 -5.72 -17.37 -34.74
CA LYS A 206 -6.27 -18.65 -34.28
C LYS A 206 -5.21 -19.73 -34.35
N ALA A 207 -5.27 -20.67 -33.41
CA ALA A 207 -4.46 -21.88 -33.48
C ALA A 207 -4.75 -22.64 -34.80
N LYS A 208 -3.72 -23.23 -35.40
CA LYS A 208 -3.87 -24.03 -36.62
C LYS A 208 -4.68 -25.30 -36.37
N GLU A 209 -4.53 -25.85 -35.18
CA GLU A 209 -5.27 -27.03 -34.71
C GLU A 209 -6.01 -26.62 -33.43
N THR A 210 -7.26 -27.04 -33.32
CA THR A 210 -8.09 -26.80 -32.14
C THR A 210 -8.42 -28.12 -31.47
N VAL A 211 -8.37 -28.13 -30.14
CA VAL A 211 -8.78 -29.26 -29.30
C VAL A 211 -9.96 -28.83 -28.43
N GLU A 212 -10.86 -29.77 -28.15
CA GLU A 212 -12.05 -29.47 -27.35
C GLU A 212 -11.69 -29.09 -25.91
N THR A 213 -10.72 -29.78 -25.31
CA THR A 213 -10.24 -29.53 -23.95
C THR A 213 -8.72 -29.42 -23.97
N PRO A 214 -8.15 -28.20 -24.02
CA PRO A 214 -6.70 -28.04 -24.00
C PRO A 214 -6.09 -28.54 -22.70
N VAL A 215 -4.91 -29.18 -22.82
CA VAL A 215 -4.10 -29.56 -21.67
C VAL A 215 -3.03 -28.52 -21.44
N VAL A 216 -3.01 -27.93 -20.25
CA VAL A 216 -2.01 -26.96 -19.82
C VAL A 216 -1.05 -27.63 -18.85
N TYR A 217 0.22 -27.58 -19.14
CA TYR A 217 1.28 -28.03 -18.23
C TYR A 217 1.91 -26.83 -17.53
N ILE A 218 1.94 -26.86 -16.21
CA ILE A 218 2.56 -25.84 -15.36
C ILE A 218 3.61 -26.51 -14.48
N PRO A 219 4.91 -26.43 -14.81
CA PRO A 219 5.97 -26.87 -13.92
C PRO A 219 6.07 -25.92 -12.72
N VAL A 220 6.21 -26.51 -11.54
CA VAL A 220 6.35 -25.77 -10.28
C VAL A 220 7.77 -25.96 -9.76
N PHE A 221 8.63 -25.01 -9.98
CA PHE A 221 10.01 -25.01 -9.50
C PHE A 221 10.08 -24.51 -8.06
N PRO A 222 11.17 -24.80 -7.32
CA PRO A 222 11.41 -24.11 -6.04
C PRO A 222 11.38 -22.59 -6.22
N GLY A 223 10.53 -21.90 -5.44
CA GLY A 223 10.32 -20.45 -5.57
C GLY A 223 9.26 -19.99 -6.57
N THR A 224 8.64 -20.89 -7.33
CA THR A 224 7.50 -20.55 -8.18
C THR A 224 6.33 -20.03 -7.34
N ASN A 225 5.70 -18.95 -7.80
CA ASN A 225 4.52 -18.35 -7.20
C ASN A 225 3.36 -18.30 -8.20
N SER A 226 2.13 -18.17 -7.66
CA SER A 226 0.90 -17.98 -8.45
C SER A 226 0.54 -19.15 -9.38
N GLU A 227 1.11 -20.33 -9.17
CA GLU A 227 0.80 -21.53 -9.95
C GLU A 227 -0.67 -21.94 -9.80
N TYR A 228 -1.24 -21.83 -8.60
CA TYR A 228 -2.65 -22.11 -8.36
C TYR A 228 -3.60 -21.10 -8.97
N ASP A 229 -3.24 -19.82 -8.93
CA ASP A 229 -4.05 -18.77 -9.54
C ASP A 229 -4.03 -18.87 -11.06
N SER A 230 -2.88 -19.19 -11.62
CA SER A 230 -2.71 -19.47 -13.05
C SER A 230 -3.53 -20.70 -13.47
N ALA A 231 -3.47 -21.78 -12.69
CA ALA A 231 -4.26 -22.98 -12.94
C ALA A 231 -5.76 -22.68 -12.99
N LYS A 232 -6.28 -21.95 -11.98
CA LYS A 232 -7.69 -21.52 -11.93
C LYS A 232 -8.10 -20.68 -13.14
N ALA A 233 -7.22 -19.82 -13.64
CA ALA A 233 -7.52 -19.01 -14.81
C ALA A 233 -7.72 -19.87 -16.05
N PHE A 234 -6.86 -20.87 -16.28
CA PHE A 234 -7.00 -21.80 -17.40
C PHE A 234 -8.21 -22.74 -17.25
N GLU A 235 -8.45 -23.25 -16.03
CA GLU A 235 -9.60 -24.10 -15.74
C GLU A 235 -10.94 -23.39 -15.97
N LYS A 236 -11.00 -22.10 -15.62
CA LYS A 236 -12.18 -21.25 -15.86
C LYS A 236 -12.53 -21.16 -17.35
N GLU A 237 -11.53 -21.19 -18.22
CA GLU A 237 -11.69 -21.19 -19.68
C GLU A 237 -11.85 -22.60 -20.27
N GLY A 238 -12.01 -23.62 -19.41
CA GLY A 238 -12.31 -25.01 -19.84
C GLY A 238 -11.10 -25.87 -20.13
N ALA A 239 -9.89 -25.45 -19.78
CA ALA A 239 -8.70 -26.26 -19.94
C ALA A 239 -8.52 -27.28 -18.79
N LYS A 240 -7.81 -28.37 -19.06
CA LYS A 240 -7.30 -29.30 -18.04
C LYS A 240 -5.89 -28.89 -17.65
N VAL A 241 -5.63 -28.65 -16.35
CA VAL A 241 -4.32 -28.21 -15.88
C VAL A 241 -3.58 -29.34 -15.18
N ASN A 242 -2.30 -29.53 -15.52
CA ASN A 242 -1.36 -30.41 -14.83
C ASN A 242 -0.33 -29.51 -14.12
N LEU A 243 -0.48 -29.38 -12.79
CA LEU A 243 0.53 -28.78 -11.91
C LEU A 243 1.50 -29.88 -11.48
N VAL A 244 2.78 -29.75 -11.80
CA VAL A 244 3.77 -30.79 -11.51
C VAL A 244 5.00 -30.17 -10.83
N PRO A 245 5.27 -30.52 -9.56
CA PRO A 245 6.46 -30.05 -8.85
C PRO A 245 7.75 -30.57 -9.50
N PHE A 246 8.71 -29.68 -9.66
CA PHE A 246 10.08 -30.00 -10.04
C PHE A 246 10.92 -30.14 -8.76
N VAL A 247 11.32 -31.37 -8.44
CA VAL A 247 12.00 -31.70 -7.18
C VAL A 247 13.50 -31.65 -7.36
N THR A 248 14.21 -30.87 -6.52
CA THR A 248 15.65 -30.63 -6.60
C THR A 248 16.43 -31.17 -5.40
N LEU A 249 15.86 -32.09 -4.62
CA LEU A 249 16.45 -32.56 -3.36
C LEU A 249 17.78 -33.35 -3.54
N ASN A 250 17.96 -34.04 -4.66
CA ASN A 250 19.15 -34.77 -5.01
C ASN A 250 19.18 -35.03 -6.54
N GLU A 251 20.30 -35.56 -7.04
CA GLU A 251 20.50 -35.83 -8.47
C GLU A 251 19.44 -36.74 -9.08
N GLU A 252 19.07 -37.81 -8.38
CA GLU A 252 18.04 -38.76 -8.85
C GLU A 252 16.68 -38.09 -8.98
N ALA A 253 16.32 -37.22 -8.02
CA ALA A 253 15.08 -36.45 -8.05
C ALA A 253 15.06 -35.44 -9.20
N ILE A 254 16.18 -34.81 -9.50
CA ILE A 254 16.32 -33.91 -10.64
C ILE A 254 16.11 -34.65 -11.95
N VAL A 255 16.82 -35.77 -12.18
CA VAL A 255 16.68 -36.56 -13.38
C VAL A 255 15.23 -37.01 -13.58
N LYS A 256 14.61 -37.56 -12.52
CA LYS A 256 13.19 -37.94 -12.56
C LYS A 256 12.25 -36.76 -12.86
N SER A 257 12.54 -35.57 -12.33
CA SER A 257 11.76 -34.38 -12.62
C SER A 257 11.90 -33.92 -14.07
N VAL A 258 13.09 -34.02 -14.64
CA VAL A 258 13.34 -33.77 -16.06
C VAL A 258 12.56 -34.76 -16.95
N ASP A 259 12.62 -36.05 -16.67
CA ASP A 259 11.87 -37.06 -17.42
C ASP A 259 10.35 -36.78 -17.34
N THR A 260 9.85 -36.47 -16.14
CA THR A 260 8.45 -36.11 -15.93
C THR A 260 8.07 -34.86 -16.69
N MET A 261 8.96 -33.87 -16.75
CA MET A 261 8.75 -32.59 -17.47
C MET A 261 8.65 -32.86 -18.98
N VAL A 262 9.55 -33.64 -19.54
CA VAL A 262 9.52 -34.05 -20.97
C VAL A 262 8.20 -34.73 -21.30
N ASP A 263 7.79 -35.72 -20.49
CA ASP A 263 6.53 -36.44 -20.66
C ASP A 263 5.28 -35.52 -20.63
N ASN A 264 5.30 -34.48 -19.82
CA ASN A 264 4.19 -33.54 -19.76
C ASN A 264 4.23 -32.55 -20.93
N ILE A 265 5.40 -32.10 -21.35
CA ILE A 265 5.57 -31.25 -22.54
C ILE A 265 4.99 -31.91 -23.78
N GLU A 266 5.30 -33.22 -24.00
CA GLU A 266 4.81 -33.95 -25.16
C GLU A 266 3.28 -34.10 -25.21
N LYS A 267 2.61 -34.05 -24.04
CA LYS A 267 1.15 -34.19 -23.91
C LYS A 267 0.39 -32.88 -23.83
N ALA A 268 1.09 -31.78 -23.60
CA ALA A 268 0.47 -30.46 -23.40
C ALA A 268 0.18 -29.76 -24.73
N ASN A 269 -0.91 -29.00 -24.74
CA ASN A 269 -1.21 -28.05 -25.81
C ASN A 269 -0.66 -26.66 -25.47
N ILE A 270 -0.52 -26.38 -24.15
CA ILE A 270 -0.01 -25.12 -23.61
C ILE A 270 1.01 -25.46 -22.52
N ILE A 271 2.15 -24.79 -22.56
CA ILE A 271 3.15 -24.83 -21.48
C ILE A 271 3.17 -23.43 -20.86
N PHE A 272 2.99 -23.36 -19.55
CA PHE A 272 2.94 -22.10 -18.82
C PHE A 272 3.94 -22.11 -17.67
N PHE A 273 4.92 -21.21 -17.72
CA PHE A 273 5.85 -20.97 -16.63
C PHE A 273 5.34 -19.80 -15.78
N ALA A 274 4.88 -20.09 -14.57
CA ALA A 274 4.50 -19.07 -13.63
C ALA A 274 5.74 -18.31 -13.12
N GLY A 275 5.55 -17.08 -12.71
CA GLY A 275 6.62 -16.26 -12.11
C GLY A 275 7.00 -16.72 -10.71
N GLY A 276 7.88 -15.99 -10.06
CA GLY A 276 8.28 -16.22 -8.68
C GLY A 276 9.72 -15.84 -8.40
N PHE A 277 10.21 -16.25 -7.23
CA PHE A 277 11.60 -16.10 -6.79
C PHE A 277 12.29 -17.46 -6.91
N SER A 278 12.65 -17.83 -8.12
CA SER A 278 13.41 -19.05 -8.37
C SER A 278 14.90 -18.82 -8.18
N ALA A 279 15.69 -19.88 -8.19
CA ALA A 279 17.15 -19.81 -8.17
C ALA A 279 17.76 -18.99 -9.33
N ALA A 280 16.97 -18.74 -10.39
CA ALA A 280 17.36 -17.86 -11.50
C ALA A 280 17.41 -16.36 -11.12
N ASP A 281 16.89 -15.99 -9.97
CA ASP A 281 17.00 -14.63 -9.41
C ASP A 281 18.31 -14.40 -8.63
N GLU A 282 19.18 -15.41 -8.57
CA GLU A 282 20.51 -15.29 -8.03
C GLU A 282 21.38 -14.36 -8.91
N PRO A 283 22.52 -13.79 -8.38
CA PRO A 283 23.31 -12.77 -9.06
C PRO A 283 23.75 -13.09 -10.48
N ASP A 284 23.84 -14.36 -10.80
CA ASP A 284 24.27 -14.83 -12.12
C ASP A 284 23.10 -15.04 -13.11
N GLY A 285 21.86 -14.74 -12.72
CA GLY A 285 20.68 -14.78 -13.56
C GLY A 285 20.21 -16.19 -13.84
#